data_bf46e5a25e3187cdfbd7bc54077bc120
#
_entry.id   bf46e5a25e3187cdfbd7bc54077bc120
#
_cell.length_a   1.000
_cell.length_b   1.000
_cell.length_c   1.000
_cell.angle_alpha   90.00
_cell.angle_beta   90.00
_cell.angle_gamma   90.00
#
_symmetry.space_group_name_H-M   'P 1'
#
loop_
_entity.id
_entity.type
_entity.pdbx_description
1 polymer ?
#
loop_
_entity_poly.entity_id
_entity_poly.type
_entity_poly.pdbx_seq_one_letter_code
_entity_poly.pdbx_strand_id
1 'polypeptide(L)' 'MKTMVFEIYPDDDYSCPTKFVKYAVHCDADIDDLIIMLSEQGFHVADIYDEADFE' A
#
# COMPACT_ATOMS: atom_id res chain seq x y z
N MET A 1 9.92 4.21 13.81
CA MET A 1 9.65 3.57 12.51
C MET A 1 8.64 2.45 12.72
N LYS A 2 7.65 2.35 11.87
CA LYS A 2 6.70 1.25 11.92
C LYS A 2 6.45 0.70 10.52
N THR A 3 5.93 -0.52 10.46
CA THR A 3 5.62 -1.19 9.21
C THR A 3 4.13 -1.06 8.92
N MET A 4 3.81 -0.61 7.70
CA MET A 4 2.43 -0.51 7.23
C MET A 4 2.19 -1.52 6.13
N VAL A 5 0.98 -2.04 6.10
CA VAL A 5 0.55 -3.00 5.07
C VAL A 5 -0.38 -2.28 4.11
N PHE A 6 -0.05 -2.34 2.83
CA PHE A 6 -0.83 -1.70 1.78
C PHE A 6 -1.55 -2.78 0.98
N GLU A 7 -2.86 -2.65 0.88
CA GLU A 7 -3.66 -3.52 0.02
C GLU A 7 -3.74 -2.84 -1.35
N ILE A 8 -3.18 -3.48 -2.38
CA ILE A 8 -3.06 -2.90 -3.70
C ILE A 8 -3.64 -3.81 -4.77
N TYR A 9 -4.01 -3.22 -5.89
CA TYR A 9 -4.49 -3.94 -7.08
C TYR A 9 -4.03 -3.21 -8.34
N PRO A 10 -3.89 -3.93 -9.48
CA PRO A 10 -3.50 -3.28 -10.74
C PRO A 10 -4.53 -2.23 -11.18
N ASP A 11 -4.03 -1.12 -11.70
CA ASP A 11 -4.85 0.00 -12.14
C ASP A 11 -5.81 -0.36 -13.26
N ASP A 12 -5.37 -1.25 -14.14
CA ASP A 12 -6.09 -1.60 -15.35
C ASP A 12 -6.86 -2.92 -15.27
N ASP A 13 -6.87 -3.56 -14.10
CA ASP A 13 -7.52 -4.86 -13.95
C ASP A 13 -8.13 -5.01 -12.55
N TYR A 14 -9.39 -4.62 -12.44
CA TYR A 14 -10.14 -4.71 -11.19
C TYR A 14 -10.63 -6.14 -10.89
N SER A 15 -10.50 -7.06 -11.84
CA SER A 15 -10.89 -8.44 -11.61
C SER A 15 -9.83 -9.25 -10.89
N CYS A 16 -8.60 -8.74 -10.82
CA CYS A 16 -7.54 -9.40 -10.08
C CYS A 16 -7.75 -9.24 -8.58
N PRO A 17 -7.46 -10.28 -7.78
CA PRO A 17 -7.50 -10.13 -6.33
C PRO A 17 -6.44 -9.11 -5.87
N THR A 18 -6.74 -8.40 -4.80
CA THR A 18 -5.77 -7.50 -4.19
C THR A 18 -4.62 -8.29 -3.60
N LYS A 19 -3.46 -7.65 -3.50
CA LYS A 19 -2.32 -8.25 -2.79
C LYS A 19 -1.81 -7.29 -1.75
N PHE A 20 -1.07 -7.81 -0.79
CA PHE A 20 -0.58 -7.05 0.34
C PHE A 20 0.92 -6.88 0.24
N VAL A 21 1.39 -5.65 0.42
CA VAL A 21 2.82 -5.33 0.46
C VAL A 21 3.10 -4.57 1.75
N LYS A 22 4.28 -4.79 2.31
CA LYS A 22 4.68 -4.16 3.58
C LYS A 22 5.83 -3.21 3.33
N TYR A 23 5.72 -2.01 3.90
CA TYR A 23 6.78 -1.00 3.83
C TYR A 23 7.00 -0.37 5.19
N ALA A 24 8.25 -0.08 5.49
CA ALA A 24 8.60 0.67 6.69
C ALA A 24 8.36 2.16 6.45
N VAL A 25 7.72 2.82 7.41
CA VAL A 25 7.43 4.26 7.33
C VAL A 25 7.92 4.94 8.61
N HIS A 26 8.38 6.18 8.48
CA HIS A 26 8.82 6.99 9.61
C HIS A 26 7.75 8.00 10.04
N CYS A 27 6.94 8.47 9.08
CA CYS A 27 5.90 9.47 9.34
C CYS A 27 4.82 9.35 8.27
N ASP A 28 3.74 10.13 8.44
CA ASP A 28 2.61 10.09 7.52
C ASP A 28 2.99 10.53 6.09
N ALA A 29 4.00 11.41 5.95
CA ALA A 29 4.46 11.82 4.64
C ALA A 29 5.05 10.65 3.84
N ASP A 30 5.67 9.69 4.50
CA ASP A 30 6.19 8.50 3.84
C ASP A 30 5.05 7.67 3.22
N ILE A 31 3.89 7.64 3.87
CA ILE A 31 2.72 6.92 3.36
C ILE A 31 2.28 7.54 2.03
N ASP A 32 2.20 8.87 1.96
CA ASP A 32 1.83 9.56 0.73
C ASP A 32 2.85 9.28 -0.38
N ASP A 33 4.13 9.31 -0.06
CA ASP A 33 5.18 9.01 -1.03
C ASP A 33 5.06 7.59 -1.58
N LEU A 34 4.74 6.63 -0.72
CA LEU A 34 4.56 5.24 -1.13
C LEU A 34 3.33 5.07 -2.02
N ILE A 35 2.25 5.79 -1.73
CA ILE A 35 1.04 5.75 -2.56
C ILE A 35 1.39 6.27 -3.96
N ILE A 36 2.12 7.37 -4.05
CA ILE A 36 2.54 7.94 -5.32
C ILE A 36 3.44 6.96 -6.08
N MET A 37 4.40 6.35 -5.39
CA MET A 37 5.30 5.37 -6.00
C MET A 37 4.53 4.19 -6.58
N LEU A 38 3.58 3.66 -5.82
CA LEU A 38 2.77 2.53 -6.27
C LEU A 38 1.89 2.91 -7.46
N SER A 39 1.33 4.13 -7.44
CA SER A 39 0.55 4.64 -8.56
C SER A 39 1.39 4.73 -9.83
N GLU A 40 2.64 5.17 -9.72
CA GLU A 40 3.55 5.25 -10.85
C GLU A 40 3.89 3.87 -11.42
N GLN A 41 3.85 2.85 -10.58
CA GLN A 41 4.06 1.47 -11.01
C GLN A 41 2.81 0.80 -11.58
N GLY A 42 1.68 1.51 -11.61
CA GLY A 42 0.44 1.00 -12.16
C GLY A 42 -0.45 0.29 -11.15
N PHE A 43 -0.32 0.63 -9.85
CA PHE A 43 -1.14 0.04 -8.80
C PHE A 43 -1.96 1.09 -8.08
N HIS A 44 -3.17 0.71 -7.68
CA HIS A 44 -4.01 1.49 -6.77
C HIS A 44 -3.92 0.93 -5.36
N VAL A 45 -3.90 1.82 -4.38
CA VAL A 45 -3.97 1.44 -2.97
C VAL A 45 -5.43 1.42 -2.56
N ALA A 46 -5.95 0.23 -2.25
CA ALA A 46 -7.34 0.07 -1.81
C ALA A 46 -7.49 0.38 -0.34
N ASP A 47 -6.51 0.01 0.48
CA ASP A 47 -6.56 0.26 1.92
C ASP A 47 -5.15 0.21 2.50
N ILE A 48 -5.01 0.73 3.72
CA ILE A 48 -3.74 0.76 4.43
C ILE A 48 -3.99 0.32 5.86
N TYR A 49 -3.16 -0.61 6.36
CA TYR A 49 -3.29 -1.16 7.70
C TYR A 49 -1.97 -1.03 8.45
N ASP A 50 -2.06 -0.89 9.76
CA ASP A 50 -0.89 -1.05 10.61
C ASP A 50 -0.59 -2.55 10.72
N GLU A 51 0.68 -2.94 10.62
CA GLU A 51 1.05 -4.35 10.68
C GLU A 51 0.56 -5.00 11.98
N ALA A 52 0.57 -4.26 13.09
CA ALA A 52 0.11 -4.79 14.37
C ALA A 52 -1.37 -5.14 14.36
N ASP A 53 -2.17 -4.44 13.54
CA ASP A 53 -3.61 -4.67 13.42
C ASP A 53 -3.93 -5.67 12.31
N PHE A 54 -2.98 -5.95 11.45
CA PHE A 54 -3.21 -6.77 10.27
C PHE A 54 -3.23 -8.28 10.58
N GLU A 55 -2.55 -8.70 11.62
CA GLU A 55 -2.46 -10.12 11.98
C GLU A 55 -3.69 -10.64 12.73
#